data_b6a2fc69895b6dd2b8833ebe9af90c82
#
_entry.id   b6a2fc69895b6dd2b8833ebe9af90c82
#
_cell.length_a   1.000
_cell.length_b   1.000
_cell.length_c   1.000
_cell.angle_alpha   90.00
_cell.angle_beta   90.00
_cell.angle_gamma   90.00
#
_symmetry.space_group_name_H-M   'P 1'
#
loop_
_entity.id
_entity.type
_entity.pdbx_description
1 polymer ?
#
loop_
_entity_poly.entity_id
_entity_poly.type
_entity_poly.pdbx_seq_one_letter_code
_entity_poly.pdbx_strand_id
1 'polypeptide(L)'
;MINLLLNEFKNFINSNASHLPPFVGDPSVISETTANVDFDIEDPKRLAQGSSFILQPGAGNATYNNRSARALTFICYDEYLTQFDDNANRYLRCRNIGRADFVAFSAQNDFQYFIVHELSVGGSSKYAKGIKQLFGTIHFLQKDPVVKEFIEQFQEIHLVLTTDSSPAPSPDEMAGGFMEPYDLIPGVIMISDNRFRAFGAKVYETKKVVLP
;
A
#
# COMPACT_ATOMS: atom_id res chain seq x y z
N MET A 1 -12.25 6.44 0.61
CA MET A 1 -11.47 5.45 1.40
C MET A 1 -11.37 5.82 2.87
N ILE A 2 -10.88 6.99 3.27
CA ILE A 2 -10.71 7.35 4.70
C ILE A 2 -12.01 7.17 5.48
N ASN A 3 -13.12 7.73 5.01
CA ASN A 3 -14.42 7.56 5.66
C ASN A 3 -14.88 6.09 5.74
N LEU A 4 -14.54 5.28 4.75
CA LEU A 4 -14.83 3.84 4.78
C LEU A 4 -14.03 3.13 5.87
N LEU A 5 -12.74 3.48 6.05
CA LEU A 5 -11.92 2.93 7.12
C LEU A 5 -12.44 3.31 8.51
N LEU A 6 -12.84 4.58 8.68
CA LEU A 6 -13.34 5.09 9.96
C LEU A 6 -14.67 4.46 10.40
N ASN A 7 -15.52 4.09 9.45
CA ASN A 7 -16.89 3.63 9.72
C ASN A 7 -17.07 2.14 9.35
N GLU A 8 -17.17 1.85 8.07
CA GLU A 8 -17.57 0.52 7.59
C GLU A 8 -16.53 -0.55 7.92
N PHE A 9 -15.26 -0.29 7.60
CA PHE A 9 -14.19 -1.26 7.82
C PHE A 9 -13.89 -1.48 9.30
N LYS A 10 -14.04 -0.45 10.15
CA LYS A 10 -14.01 -0.60 11.61
C LYS A 10 -15.09 -1.59 12.10
N ASN A 11 -16.30 -1.44 11.61
CA ASN A 11 -17.42 -2.33 11.97
C ASN A 11 -17.17 -3.75 11.48
N PHE A 12 -16.63 -3.90 10.27
CA PHE A 12 -16.23 -5.18 9.71
C PHE A 12 -15.13 -5.87 10.55
N ILE A 13 -14.09 -5.14 10.98
CA ILE A 13 -13.03 -5.68 11.86
C ILE A 13 -13.61 -6.17 13.19
N ASN A 14 -14.51 -5.40 13.80
CA ASN A 14 -15.18 -5.79 15.03
C ASN A 14 -16.03 -7.05 14.84
N SER A 15 -16.75 -7.15 13.75
CA SER A 15 -17.62 -8.30 13.43
C SER A 15 -16.81 -9.56 13.16
N ASN A 16 -15.67 -9.46 12.48
CA ASN A 16 -14.77 -10.59 12.24
C ASN A 16 -14.12 -11.15 13.51
N ALA A 17 -13.98 -10.32 14.52
CA ALA A 17 -13.44 -10.69 15.83
C ALA A 17 -14.54 -10.68 16.92
N SER A 18 -15.74 -11.12 16.61
CA SER A 18 -16.92 -11.08 17.48
C SER A 18 -16.75 -11.83 18.82
N HIS A 19 -15.76 -12.72 18.91
CA HIS A 19 -15.38 -13.40 20.16
C HIS A 19 -14.56 -12.50 21.10
N LEU A 20 -14.16 -11.31 20.68
CA LEU A 20 -13.43 -10.32 21.46
C LEU A 20 -14.34 -9.13 21.76
N PRO A 21 -14.12 -8.40 22.87
CA PRO A 21 -14.79 -7.12 23.10
C PRO A 21 -14.59 -6.18 21.91
N PRO A 22 -15.63 -5.43 21.49
CA PRO A 22 -15.50 -4.54 20.35
C PRO A 22 -14.44 -3.46 20.62
N PHE A 23 -13.74 -3.05 19.58
CA PHE A 23 -12.88 -1.87 19.65
C PHE A 23 -13.76 -0.64 19.87
N VAL A 24 -13.54 0.04 21.00
CA VAL A 24 -14.31 1.21 21.43
C VAL A 24 -13.49 2.46 21.14
N GLY A 25 -14.09 3.42 20.47
CA GLY A 25 -13.44 4.68 20.07
C GLY A 25 -13.39 4.85 18.56
N ASP A 26 -12.81 5.96 18.12
CA ASP A 26 -12.59 6.26 16.72
C ASP A 26 -11.15 5.97 16.36
N PRO A 27 -10.89 5.07 15.38
CA PRO A 27 -9.54 4.84 14.92
C PRO A 27 -9.02 6.10 14.21
N SER A 28 -7.75 6.39 14.36
CA SER A 28 -7.10 7.44 13.58
C SER A 28 -6.62 6.89 12.23
N VAL A 29 -6.68 7.72 11.19
CA VAL A 29 -6.11 7.41 9.88
C VAL A 29 -5.01 8.41 9.59
N ILE A 30 -3.75 7.94 9.64
CA ILE A 30 -2.60 8.75 9.24
C ILE A 30 -2.54 8.71 7.71
N SER A 31 -2.69 9.87 7.08
CA SER A 31 -2.70 9.98 5.63
C SER A 31 -2.09 11.27 5.14
N GLU A 32 -1.46 11.20 3.96
CA GLU A 32 -0.94 12.37 3.25
C GLU A 32 -1.34 12.31 1.78
N THR A 33 -1.50 13.48 1.17
CA THR A 33 -1.85 13.60 -0.24
C THR A 33 -0.79 14.41 -0.97
N THR A 34 -0.37 13.95 -2.14
CA THR A 34 0.57 14.67 -3.01
C THR A 34 0.12 14.58 -4.47
N ALA A 35 0.43 15.60 -5.24
CA ALA A 35 0.34 15.63 -6.69
C ALA A 35 1.73 15.86 -7.33
N ASN A 36 2.79 15.71 -6.56
CA ASN A 36 4.15 15.85 -7.08
C ASN A 36 4.42 14.80 -8.16
N VAL A 37 5.18 15.18 -9.17
CA VAL A 37 5.60 14.26 -10.24
C VAL A 37 6.59 13.24 -9.71
N ASP A 38 7.59 13.69 -8.96
CA ASP A 38 8.58 12.83 -8.33
C ASP A 38 8.57 13.05 -6.81
N PHE A 39 8.50 11.97 -6.07
CA PHE A 39 8.57 11.96 -4.61
C PHE A 39 8.97 10.57 -4.11
N ASP A 40 9.45 10.51 -2.88
CA ASP A 40 9.71 9.26 -2.20
C ASP A 40 8.70 9.01 -1.09
N ILE A 41 8.59 7.77 -0.67
CA ILE A 41 7.90 7.38 0.55
C ILE A 41 8.85 6.62 1.49
N GLU A 42 8.62 6.80 2.79
CA GLU A 42 9.37 6.12 3.85
C GLU A 42 8.41 5.52 4.88
N ASP A 43 8.79 4.42 5.51
CA ASP A 43 8.05 3.85 6.63
C ASP A 43 7.97 4.88 7.78
N PRO A 44 6.76 5.29 8.22
CA PRO A 44 6.59 6.25 9.32
C PRO A 44 7.33 5.84 10.60
N LYS A 45 7.51 4.55 10.85
CA LYS A 45 8.23 4.03 12.02
C LYS A 45 9.71 4.36 12.02
N ARG A 46 10.27 4.76 10.88
CA ARG A 46 11.67 5.16 10.72
C ARG A 46 11.87 6.67 10.80
N LEU A 47 10.79 7.41 10.83
CA LEU A 47 10.78 8.88 10.86
C LEU A 47 10.55 9.39 12.30
N ALA A 48 10.92 10.64 12.54
CA ALA A 48 10.52 11.29 13.78
C ALA A 48 9.00 11.41 13.86
N GLN A 49 8.45 11.29 15.06
CA GLN A 49 7.01 11.36 15.27
C GLN A 49 6.41 12.66 14.68
N GLY A 50 5.40 12.50 13.85
CA GLY A 50 4.72 13.62 13.20
C GLY A 50 5.43 14.16 11.95
N SER A 51 6.54 13.53 11.51
CA SER A 51 7.16 13.89 10.25
C SER A 51 6.32 13.38 9.07
N SER A 52 6.40 14.11 7.94
CA SER A 52 5.85 13.64 6.67
C SER A 52 6.56 12.36 6.22
N PHE A 53 5.79 11.37 5.76
CA PHE A 53 6.31 10.16 5.15
C PHE A 53 6.39 10.26 3.61
N ILE A 54 5.85 11.34 3.03
CA ILE A 54 6.08 11.73 1.64
C ILE A 54 7.27 12.70 1.62
N LEU A 55 8.35 12.28 0.99
CA LEU A 55 9.65 12.94 1.06
C LEU A 55 10.08 13.46 -0.31
N GLN A 56 11.11 14.30 -0.32
CA GLN A 56 11.79 14.69 -1.56
C GLN A 56 12.48 13.48 -2.20
N PRO A 57 12.60 13.45 -3.54
CA PRO A 57 13.30 12.37 -4.25
C PRO A 57 14.71 12.12 -3.70
N GLY A 58 15.06 10.87 -3.47
CA GLY A 58 16.33 10.41 -2.90
C GLY A 58 16.37 10.35 -1.37
N ALA A 59 15.29 10.67 -0.68
CA ALA A 59 15.25 10.69 0.79
C ALA A 59 14.50 9.50 1.41
N GLY A 60 13.77 8.71 0.63
CA GLY A 60 12.97 7.58 1.10
C GLY A 60 13.40 6.24 0.52
N ASN A 61 12.66 5.20 0.88
CA ASN A 61 12.96 3.81 0.47
C ASN A 61 12.33 3.43 -0.88
N ALA A 62 11.26 4.09 -1.29
CA ALA A 62 10.64 3.88 -2.60
C ALA A 62 10.33 5.21 -3.27
N THR A 63 10.66 5.30 -4.54
CA THR A 63 10.42 6.49 -5.38
C THR A 63 9.15 6.30 -6.20
N TYR A 64 8.35 7.35 -6.30
CA TYR A 64 7.22 7.45 -7.22
C TYR A 64 7.53 8.45 -8.32
N ASN A 65 7.24 8.05 -9.56
CA ASN A 65 7.18 8.95 -10.71
C ASN A 65 5.73 9.00 -11.21
N ASN A 66 5.01 10.00 -10.76
CA ASN A 66 3.60 10.24 -11.02
C ASN A 66 3.49 11.23 -12.20
N ARG A 67 3.70 10.74 -13.42
CA ARG A 67 3.87 11.57 -14.63
C ARG A 67 2.72 12.51 -14.93
N SER A 68 1.53 12.09 -14.62
CA SER A 68 0.32 12.90 -14.82
C SER A 68 0.02 13.86 -13.67
N ALA A 69 0.90 13.95 -12.65
CA ALA A 69 0.72 14.78 -11.46
C ALA A 69 -0.67 14.61 -10.80
N ARG A 70 -1.19 13.37 -10.79
CA ARG A 70 -2.47 13.05 -10.16
C ARG A 70 -2.39 13.19 -8.67
N ALA A 71 -3.44 13.65 -8.03
CA ALA A 71 -3.52 13.66 -6.58
C ALA A 71 -3.59 12.21 -6.07
N LEU A 72 -2.58 11.77 -5.35
CA LEU A 72 -2.49 10.45 -4.72
C LEU A 72 -2.57 10.64 -3.21
N THR A 73 -3.49 9.93 -2.57
CA THR A 73 -3.60 9.88 -1.11
C THR A 73 -3.03 8.56 -0.62
N PHE A 74 -2.04 8.64 0.25
CA PHE A 74 -1.42 7.51 0.94
C PHE A 74 -1.98 7.41 2.36
N ILE A 75 -2.24 6.20 2.80
CA ILE A 75 -2.68 5.87 4.16
C ILE A 75 -1.67 4.90 4.76
N CYS A 76 -1.19 5.17 5.98
CA CYS A 76 -0.38 4.25 6.78
C CYS A 76 -1.27 3.11 7.28
N TYR A 77 -1.37 2.04 6.48
CA TYR A 77 -2.36 0.99 6.71
C TYR A 77 -1.99 0.06 7.87
N ASP A 78 -0.70 -0.28 8.04
CA ASP A 78 -0.25 -1.06 9.20
C ASP A 78 -0.51 -0.33 10.51
N GLU A 79 -0.25 0.98 10.56
CA GLU A 79 -0.55 1.82 11.73
C GLU A 79 -2.05 1.87 12.03
N TYR A 80 -2.89 1.96 10.99
CA TYR A 80 -4.34 1.90 11.15
C TYR A 80 -4.79 0.57 11.76
N LEU A 81 -4.33 -0.57 11.24
CA LEU A 81 -4.71 -1.89 11.76
C LEU A 81 -4.15 -2.17 13.17
N THR A 82 -3.00 -1.62 13.51
CA THR A 82 -2.37 -1.83 14.81
C THR A 82 -3.24 -1.31 15.95
N GLN A 83 -4.06 -0.30 15.73
CA GLN A 83 -4.96 0.26 16.74
C GLN A 83 -6.04 -0.71 17.21
N PHE A 84 -6.40 -1.69 16.39
CA PHE A 84 -7.40 -2.70 16.74
C PHE A 84 -6.84 -3.83 17.60
N ASP A 85 -5.53 -3.89 17.80
CA ASP A 85 -4.88 -4.88 18.65
C ASP A 85 -4.55 -4.28 20.02
N ASP A 86 -5.04 -4.90 21.08
CA ASP A 86 -4.69 -4.58 22.44
C ASP A 86 -3.82 -5.70 23.02
N ASN A 87 -2.50 -5.49 23.01
CA ASN A 87 -1.53 -6.47 23.47
C ASN A 87 -1.61 -6.69 24.98
N ALA A 88 -1.98 -5.66 25.76
CA ALA A 88 -2.10 -5.75 27.21
C ALA A 88 -3.22 -6.71 27.63
N ASN A 89 -4.35 -6.64 26.94
CA ASN A 89 -5.50 -7.51 27.17
C ASN A 89 -5.54 -8.72 26.23
N ARG A 90 -4.54 -8.90 25.39
CA ARG A 90 -4.44 -9.97 24.36
C ARG A 90 -5.55 -9.95 23.32
N TYR A 91 -6.12 -8.81 23.05
CA TYR A 91 -7.11 -8.62 21.98
C TYR A 91 -6.41 -8.35 20.65
N LEU A 92 -6.22 -9.40 19.85
CA LEU A 92 -5.40 -9.37 18.65
C LEU A 92 -6.29 -9.61 17.41
N ARG A 93 -7.15 -8.62 17.10
CA ARG A 93 -8.13 -8.73 16.00
C ARG A 93 -7.47 -8.83 14.63
N CYS A 94 -6.34 -8.18 14.47
CA CYS A 94 -5.64 -8.07 13.19
C CYS A 94 -4.26 -8.77 13.19
N ARG A 95 -3.90 -9.52 14.24
CA ARG A 95 -2.57 -10.12 14.40
C ARG A 95 -2.12 -11.02 13.26
N ASN A 96 -3.04 -11.83 12.72
CA ASN A 96 -2.73 -12.82 11.71
C ASN A 96 -3.03 -12.33 10.29
N ILE A 97 -3.36 -11.06 10.14
CA ILE A 97 -3.63 -10.44 8.85
C ILE A 97 -2.32 -9.88 8.33
N GLY A 98 -2.00 -10.19 7.07
CA GLY A 98 -0.88 -9.52 6.40
C GLY A 98 -1.18 -8.02 6.33
N ARG A 99 -0.20 -7.19 6.72
CA ARG A 99 -0.34 -5.74 6.78
C ARG A 99 0.77 -5.13 5.96
N ALA A 100 0.44 -4.61 4.79
CA ALA A 100 1.34 -3.76 4.04
C ALA A 100 1.45 -2.38 4.71
N ASP A 101 2.55 -1.69 4.50
CA ASP A 101 2.80 -0.39 5.12
C ASP A 101 1.79 0.65 4.64
N PHE A 102 1.49 0.66 3.33
CA PHE A 102 0.62 1.67 2.72
C PHE A 102 -0.50 1.09 1.87
N VAL A 103 -1.62 1.81 1.90
CA VAL A 103 -2.63 1.79 0.86
C VAL A 103 -2.71 3.18 0.28
N ALA A 104 -2.62 3.30 -1.05
CA ALA A 104 -2.73 4.58 -1.74
C ALA A 104 -3.78 4.52 -2.85
N PHE A 105 -4.33 5.67 -3.21
CA PHE A 105 -5.35 5.75 -4.26
C PHE A 105 -5.36 7.15 -4.88
N SER A 106 -5.72 7.21 -6.16
CA SER A 106 -5.99 8.48 -6.84
C SER A 106 -7.29 9.10 -6.34
N ALA A 107 -7.49 10.41 -6.58
CA ALA A 107 -8.69 11.13 -6.15
C ALA A 107 -9.97 10.43 -6.58
N GLN A 108 -11.04 10.53 -5.76
CA GLN A 108 -12.31 9.82 -5.96
C GLN A 108 -13.01 10.10 -7.29
N ASN A 109 -12.74 11.24 -7.91
CA ASN A 109 -13.28 11.59 -9.25
C ASN A 109 -12.40 11.10 -10.41
N ASP A 110 -11.25 10.50 -10.11
CA ASP A 110 -10.27 9.99 -11.07
C ASP A 110 -10.29 8.46 -11.17
N PHE A 111 -10.40 7.75 -10.04
CA PHE A 111 -10.43 6.29 -9.95
C PHE A 111 -9.40 5.56 -10.84
N GLN A 112 -8.22 6.16 -11.03
CA GLN A 112 -7.20 5.58 -11.90
C GLN A 112 -6.43 4.47 -11.20
N TYR A 113 -5.87 4.76 -10.01
CA TYR A 113 -4.96 3.86 -9.32
C TYR A 113 -5.42 3.54 -7.91
N PHE A 114 -5.45 2.25 -7.58
CA PHE A 114 -5.46 1.73 -6.22
C PHE A 114 -4.18 0.95 -5.97
N ILE A 115 -3.40 1.30 -4.95
CA ILE A 115 -2.05 0.78 -4.72
C ILE A 115 -1.97 0.21 -3.32
N VAL A 116 -1.46 -1.00 -3.17
CA VAL A 116 -0.98 -1.55 -1.89
C VAL A 116 0.52 -1.64 -1.97
N HIS A 117 1.23 -0.98 -1.06
CA HIS A 117 2.70 -0.93 -1.08
C HIS A 117 3.29 -1.44 0.23
N GLU A 118 4.21 -2.38 0.12
CA GLU A 118 5.00 -2.94 1.21
C GLU A 118 6.46 -2.56 1.06
N LEU A 119 7.02 -1.93 2.09
CA LEU A 119 8.43 -1.54 2.20
C LEU A 119 9.20 -2.57 3.03
N SER A 120 9.53 -3.70 2.43
CA SER A 120 10.19 -4.82 3.12
C SER A 120 11.71 -4.66 3.16
N VAL A 121 12.19 -3.55 3.72
CA VAL A 121 13.62 -3.17 3.78
C VAL A 121 14.34 -3.87 4.93
N GLY A 122 15.53 -4.48 4.67
CA GLY A 122 16.39 -5.07 5.69
C GLY A 122 16.60 -6.60 5.62
N GLY A 123 16.91 -7.16 4.45
CA GLY A 123 17.44 -8.52 4.29
C GLY A 123 16.61 -9.50 3.46
N SER A 124 17.25 -10.53 2.93
CA SER A 124 16.71 -11.49 1.94
C SER A 124 15.52 -12.32 2.42
N SER A 125 15.35 -12.49 3.74
CA SER A 125 14.19 -13.22 4.28
C SER A 125 12.88 -12.45 4.20
N LYS A 126 12.92 -11.17 3.82
CA LYS A 126 11.76 -10.29 3.84
C LYS A 126 10.90 -10.36 2.58
N TYR A 127 11.42 -10.85 1.46
CA TYR A 127 10.64 -11.01 0.23
C TYR A 127 9.36 -11.84 0.47
N ALA A 128 9.51 -13.06 1.00
CA ALA A 128 8.35 -13.94 1.25
C ALA A 128 7.38 -13.35 2.28
N LYS A 129 7.89 -12.58 3.25
CA LYS A 129 7.05 -11.85 4.21
C LYS A 129 6.30 -10.74 3.52
N GLY A 130 6.97 -9.93 2.69
CA GLY A 130 6.34 -8.84 1.93
C GLY A 130 5.21 -9.32 1.02
N ILE A 131 5.44 -10.43 0.30
CA ILE A 131 4.37 -11.06 -0.50
C ILE A 131 3.16 -11.46 0.34
N LYS A 132 3.38 -12.00 1.56
CA LYS A 132 2.27 -12.33 2.48
C LYS A 132 1.54 -11.08 2.97
N GLN A 133 2.26 -9.98 3.19
CA GLN A 133 1.67 -8.72 3.64
C GLN A 133 0.83 -8.08 2.53
N LEU A 134 1.31 -8.04 1.30
CA LEU A 134 0.54 -7.59 0.14
C LEU A 134 -0.74 -8.42 -0.04
N PHE A 135 -0.60 -9.75 -0.08
CA PHE A 135 -1.74 -10.65 -0.23
C PHE A 135 -2.75 -10.48 0.91
N GLY A 136 -2.26 -10.47 2.16
CA GLY A 136 -3.13 -10.34 3.33
C GLY A 136 -3.88 -9.02 3.34
N THR A 137 -3.23 -7.92 2.94
CA THR A 137 -3.85 -6.60 2.88
C THR A 137 -4.98 -6.56 1.85
N ILE A 138 -4.70 -6.89 0.59
CA ILE A 138 -5.75 -6.83 -0.45
C ILE A 138 -6.88 -7.82 -0.17
N HIS A 139 -6.55 -9.03 0.28
CA HIS A 139 -7.54 -10.04 0.63
C HIS A 139 -8.44 -9.59 1.79
N PHE A 140 -7.88 -8.96 2.83
CA PHE A 140 -8.64 -8.50 3.98
C PHE A 140 -9.52 -7.29 3.64
N LEU A 141 -9.01 -6.33 2.88
CA LEU A 141 -9.79 -5.19 2.39
C LEU A 141 -10.99 -5.64 1.55
N GLN A 142 -10.81 -6.63 0.68
CA GLN A 142 -11.89 -7.13 -0.18
C GLN A 142 -12.88 -8.08 0.52
N LYS A 143 -12.65 -8.45 1.78
CA LYS A 143 -13.66 -9.18 2.57
C LYS A 143 -14.81 -8.30 3.00
N ASP A 144 -14.59 -7.01 3.19
CA ASP A 144 -15.66 -6.05 3.41
C ASP A 144 -16.31 -5.69 2.07
N PRO A 145 -17.62 -5.94 1.89
CA PRO A 145 -18.29 -5.70 0.61
C PRO A 145 -18.22 -4.24 0.15
N VAL A 146 -18.29 -3.29 1.08
CA VAL A 146 -18.32 -1.86 0.76
C VAL A 146 -16.92 -1.39 0.34
N VAL A 147 -15.89 -1.85 1.05
CA VAL A 147 -14.50 -1.56 0.67
C VAL A 147 -14.12 -2.24 -0.64
N LYS A 148 -14.58 -3.47 -0.86
CA LYS A 148 -14.42 -4.19 -2.13
C LYS A 148 -15.01 -3.40 -3.29
N GLU A 149 -16.28 -2.98 -3.18
CA GLU A 149 -16.94 -2.17 -4.22
C GLU A 149 -16.21 -0.85 -4.49
N PHE A 150 -15.64 -0.23 -3.45
CA PHE A 150 -14.81 0.96 -3.62
C PHE A 150 -13.53 0.66 -4.42
N ILE A 151 -12.84 -0.46 -4.12
CA ILE A 151 -11.60 -0.86 -4.81
C ILE A 151 -11.88 -1.20 -6.28
N GLU A 152 -13.01 -1.86 -6.57
CA GLU A 152 -13.41 -2.26 -7.92
C GLU A 152 -13.75 -1.08 -8.86
N GLN A 153 -13.86 0.14 -8.34
CA GLN A 153 -14.03 1.35 -9.17
C GLN A 153 -12.74 1.79 -9.86
N PHE A 154 -11.58 1.37 -9.34
CA PHE A 154 -10.29 1.80 -9.89
C PHE A 154 -9.93 1.02 -11.15
N GLN A 155 -9.39 1.72 -12.14
CA GLN A 155 -9.00 1.13 -13.43
C GLN A 155 -7.81 0.18 -13.28
N GLU A 156 -6.89 0.52 -12.38
CA GLU A 156 -5.68 -0.25 -12.14
C GLU A 156 -5.47 -0.50 -10.64
N ILE A 157 -5.24 -1.76 -10.29
CA ILE A 157 -4.84 -2.18 -8.96
C ILE A 157 -3.38 -2.61 -9.00
N HIS A 158 -2.54 -1.97 -8.20
CA HIS A 158 -1.11 -2.24 -8.10
C HIS A 158 -0.76 -2.79 -6.73
N LEU A 159 -0.07 -3.91 -6.69
CA LEU A 159 0.51 -4.48 -5.47
C LEU A 159 2.03 -4.41 -5.61
N VAL A 160 2.64 -3.52 -4.86
CA VAL A 160 4.04 -3.14 -4.99
C VAL A 160 4.84 -3.65 -3.80
N LEU A 161 5.92 -4.36 -4.08
CA LEU A 161 6.92 -4.73 -3.10
C LEU A 161 8.20 -3.94 -3.35
N THR A 162 8.70 -3.24 -2.34
CA THR A 162 10.05 -2.65 -2.35
C THR A 162 10.90 -3.34 -1.30
N THR A 163 12.05 -3.87 -1.71
CA THR A 163 13.06 -4.46 -0.83
C THR A 163 14.41 -3.77 -1.02
N ASP A 164 15.39 -4.04 -0.16
CA ASP A 164 16.75 -3.53 -0.34
C ASP A 164 17.39 -3.97 -1.67
N SER A 165 16.98 -5.16 -2.15
CA SER A 165 17.46 -5.76 -3.40
C SER A 165 16.59 -5.48 -4.61
N SER A 166 15.48 -4.75 -4.43
CA SER A 166 14.59 -4.40 -5.54
C SER A 166 15.36 -3.64 -6.62
N PRO A 167 15.09 -3.94 -7.88
CA PRO A 167 15.75 -3.24 -8.97
C PRO A 167 15.37 -1.76 -9.00
N ALA A 168 16.33 -0.93 -9.37
CA ALA A 168 16.11 0.48 -9.67
C ALA A 168 16.50 0.70 -11.13
N PRO A 169 15.71 1.42 -11.92
CA PRO A 169 16.08 1.75 -13.28
C PRO A 169 17.33 2.64 -13.28
N SER A 170 18.21 2.44 -14.26
CA SER A 170 19.34 3.33 -14.46
C SER A 170 18.90 4.72 -14.93
N PRO A 171 19.72 5.77 -14.74
CA PRO A 171 19.38 7.11 -15.23
C PRO A 171 19.10 7.15 -16.74
N ASP A 172 19.81 6.36 -17.54
CA ASP A 172 19.63 6.29 -18.99
C ASP A 172 18.31 5.62 -19.40
N GLU A 173 17.89 4.59 -18.65
CA GLU A 173 16.60 3.92 -18.84
C GLU A 173 15.42 4.83 -18.48
N MET A 174 15.65 5.79 -17.57
CA MET A 174 14.62 6.76 -17.18
C MET A 174 14.39 7.86 -18.22
N ALA A 175 15.40 8.17 -19.05
CA ALA A 175 15.33 9.19 -20.09
C ALA A 175 14.53 8.73 -21.32
N GLY A 176 14.39 7.45 -21.53
CA GLY A 176 13.77 6.83 -22.70
C GLY A 176 12.25 6.76 -22.72
N GLY A 177 11.55 7.70 -22.18
CA GLY A 177 10.13 8.08 -22.17
C GLY A 177 9.05 7.30 -22.93
N PHE A 178 9.15 6.01 -23.17
CA PHE A 178 8.16 5.23 -23.90
C PHE A 178 7.20 4.48 -22.97
N MET A 179 5.93 4.50 -23.33
CA MET A 179 4.87 3.69 -22.72
C MET A 179 5.05 2.23 -23.16
N GLU A 180 6.02 1.55 -22.54
CA GLU A 180 6.15 0.11 -22.69
C GLU A 180 5.14 -0.59 -21.78
N PRO A 181 4.63 -1.79 -22.15
CA PRO A 181 3.88 -2.63 -21.25
C PRO A 181 4.68 -2.84 -19.93
N TYR A 182 3.98 -2.91 -18.80
CA TYR A 182 4.61 -3.04 -17.47
C TYR A 182 5.68 -4.13 -17.39
N ASP A 183 5.54 -5.17 -18.20
CA ASP A 183 6.47 -6.29 -18.27
C ASP A 183 7.87 -5.91 -18.83
N LEU A 184 7.98 -4.73 -19.44
CA LEU A 184 9.21 -4.25 -20.09
C LEU A 184 9.74 -2.96 -19.45
N ILE A 185 9.17 -2.49 -18.33
CA ILE A 185 9.68 -1.31 -17.63
C ILE A 185 11.00 -1.69 -16.93
N PRO A 186 12.12 -1.03 -17.26
CA PRO A 186 13.39 -1.26 -16.57
C PRO A 186 13.25 -1.05 -15.06
N GLY A 187 13.87 -1.94 -14.28
CA GLY A 187 13.80 -1.88 -12.83
C GLY A 187 12.49 -2.37 -12.22
N VAL A 188 11.65 -3.10 -12.97
CA VAL A 188 10.44 -3.77 -12.47
C VAL A 188 10.55 -5.28 -12.67
N ILE A 189 10.30 -6.04 -11.62
CA ILE A 189 10.20 -7.50 -11.69
C ILE A 189 8.74 -7.88 -11.43
N MET A 190 8.08 -8.43 -12.46
CA MET A 190 6.71 -8.94 -12.31
C MET A 190 6.68 -10.17 -11.40
N ILE A 191 5.78 -10.18 -10.44
CA ILE A 191 5.60 -11.29 -9.51
C ILE A 191 4.49 -12.19 -10.02
N SER A 192 4.86 -13.39 -10.47
CA SER A 192 3.91 -14.40 -10.91
C SER A 192 3.47 -15.27 -9.74
N ASP A 193 2.39 -14.89 -9.09
CA ASP A 193 1.79 -15.66 -8.00
C ASP A 193 0.28 -15.78 -8.23
N ASN A 194 -0.19 -17.02 -8.38
CA ASN A 194 -1.58 -17.31 -8.71
C ASN A 194 -2.59 -16.79 -7.69
N ARG A 195 -2.17 -16.56 -6.45
CA ARG A 195 -3.03 -16.00 -5.39
C ARG A 195 -3.55 -14.61 -5.72
N PHE A 196 -2.79 -13.83 -6.50
CA PHE A 196 -3.16 -12.47 -6.86
C PHE A 196 -4.07 -12.35 -8.08
N ARG A 197 -4.21 -13.43 -8.87
CA ARG A 197 -5.04 -13.41 -10.10
C ARG A 197 -6.50 -13.04 -9.83
N ALA A 198 -7.03 -13.47 -8.69
CA ALA A 198 -8.41 -13.20 -8.31
C ALA A 198 -8.72 -11.70 -8.09
N PHE A 199 -7.69 -10.88 -7.91
CA PHE A 199 -7.84 -9.46 -7.61
C PHE A 199 -7.73 -8.56 -8.85
N GLY A 200 -7.41 -9.11 -10.01
CA GLY A 200 -7.16 -8.32 -11.22
C GLY A 200 -5.97 -7.35 -11.09
N ALA A 201 -5.07 -7.62 -10.14
CA ALA A 201 -3.99 -6.72 -9.76
C ALA A 201 -2.70 -7.00 -10.54
N LYS A 202 -1.98 -5.91 -10.85
CA LYS A 202 -0.58 -5.98 -11.29
C LYS A 202 0.31 -6.10 -10.05
N VAL A 203 1.12 -7.16 -9.97
CA VAL A 203 1.98 -7.44 -8.81
C VAL A 203 3.43 -7.41 -9.24
N TYR A 204 4.23 -6.54 -8.61
CA TYR A 204 5.63 -6.38 -9.02
C TYR A 204 6.52 -5.89 -7.88
N GLU A 205 7.81 -6.15 -8.04
CA GLU A 205 8.88 -5.65 -7.18
C GLU A 205 9.66 -4.54 -7.87
N THR A 206 9.81 -3.39 -7.20
CA THR A 206 10.58 -2.25 -7.72
C THR A 206 10.96 -1.28 -6.60
N LYS A 207 12.03 -0.51 -6.81
CA LYS A 207 12.31 0.71 -6.02
C LYS A 207 11.65 1.95 -6.60
N LYS A 208 11.22 1.91 -7.86
CA LYS A 208 10.59 3.05 -8.52
C LYS A 208 9.25 2.66 -9.14
N VAL A 209 8.19 3.18 -8.57
CA VAL A 209 6.83 3.06 -9.09
C VAL A 209 6.60 4.14 -10.15
N VAL A 210 6.25 3.74 -11.35
CA VAL A 210 5.93 4.68 -12.45
C VAL A 210 4.44 4.62 -12.71
N LEU A 211 3.79 5.77 -12.57
CA LEU A 211 2.37 5.97 -12.85
C LEU A 211 2.24 6.93 -14.04
N PRO A 212 1.75 6.43 -15.19
CA PRO A 212 1.61 7.22 -16.42
C PRO A 212 0.65 8.40 -16.32
#